data_1681af776d61be1a9a645908ac5aef4f
#
_entry.id   1681af776d61be1a9a645908ac5aef4f
#
_cell.length_a   1.000
_cell.length_b   1.000
_cell.length_c   1.000
_cell.angle_alpha   90.00
_cell.angle_beta   90.00
_cell.angle_gamma   90.00
#
_symmetry.space_group_name_H-M   'P 1'
#
loop_
_entity.id
_entity.type
_entity.pdbx_description
1 polymer ?
#
loop_
_entity_poly.entity_id
_entity_poly.type
_entity_poly.pdbx_seq_one_letter_code
_entity_poly.pdbx_strand_id
1 'polypeptide(L)'
;MLERMDKFFDSRLDEYDAHQLGCIVSAREFLRFTAEQLPSGAGCAVLDLGCGTGLELEEYFAINPTASVTGIDLAPGMLSRLAEKFPGRDVRTVLGSYFDLPFGSAVYDAAVSVESLHHFTAEEKLPLYRKLREALKPGGVFVLTDYFSLSDEEETAHRAELLRLKKAQNIIDDALYHFDTPLTPEHEAECLEKAGFSEVRVLKSWGATHTLRAVRPCLSAAVGPGAPDTAELGCCGAYCRTCREYMVSCKGCSTCYADGSRELSKARCAIKKCCLSSGQITCSDCSSFDSCPTVQGFYSKGYKYSRYQASTQFIRSHGYRSFAQAASAWTSASGKLPR
;
A
#
# COMPACT_ATOMS: atom_id res chain seq x y z
N MET A 1 -25.51 -4.33 -21.89
CA MET A 1 -24.30 -4.83 -22.59
C MET A 1 -23.13 -4.27 -21.83
N LEU A 2 -22.12 -5.10 -21.55
CA LEU A 2 -20.89 -4.61 -20.91
C LEU A 2 -20.14 -3.71 -21.90
N GLU A 3 -19.68 -2.57 -21.42
CA GLU A 3 -18.88 -1.59 -22.18
C GLU A 3 -17.46 -1.58 -21.60
N ARG A 4 -16.45 -1.39 -22.44
CA ARG A 4 -15.07 -1.24 -21.94
C ARG A 4 -14.98 -0.02 -21.04
N MET A 5 -14.31 -0.16 -19.91
CA MET A 5 -14.27 0.85 -18.85
C MET A 5 -13.71 2.20 -19.36
N ASP A 6 -12.61 2.18 -20.13
CA ASP A 6 -12.04 3.38 -20.74
C ASP A 6 -13.04 4.12 -21.62
N LYS A 7 -13.81 3.39 -22.44
CA LYS A 7 -14.82 3.97 -23.35
C LYS A 7 -16.05 4.46 -22.61
N PHE A 8 -16.45 3.73 -21.58
CA PHE A 8 -17.60 4.13 -20.75
C PHE A 8 -17.39 5.51 -20.14
N PHE A 9 -16.23 5.75 -19.53
CA PHE A 9 -15.94 7.02 -18.88
C PHE A 9 -15.65 8.15 -19.89
N ASP A 10 -14.88 7.90 -20.94
CA ASP A 10 -14.64 8.91 -21.99
C ASP A 10 -15.94 9.41 -22.65
N SER A 11 -16.90 8.50 -22.88
CA SER A 11 -18.16 8.88 -23.54
C SER A 11 -19.11 9.73 -22.67
N ARG A 12 -18.87 9.78 -21.35
CA ARG A 12 -19.69 10.49 -20.36
C ARG A 12 -19.01 11.69 -19.73
N LEU A 13 -17.83 12.05 -20.22
CA LEU A 13 -16.93 13.07 -19.64
C LEU A 13 -17.64 14.42 -19.40
N ASP A 14 -18.46 14.89 -20.35
CA ASP A 14 -19.07 16.21 -20.24
C ASP A 14 -20.13 16.31 -19.14
N GLU A 15 -20.77 15.19 -18.80
CA GLU A 15 -21.82 15.12 -17.77
C GLU A 15 -21.31 14.52 -16.45
N TYR A 16 -20.07 14.02 -16.43
CA TYR A 16 -19.52 13.21 -15.33
C TYR A 16 -19.57 13.97 -13.99
N ASP A 17 -18.98 15.15 -13.90
CA ASP A 17 -18.94 15.92 -12.65
C ASP A 17 -20.33 16.31 -12.17
N ALA A 18 -21.21 16.71 -13.11
CA ALA A 18 -22.60 17.07 -12.80
C ALA A 18 -23.38 15.86 -12.27
N HIS A 19 -23.15 14.68 -12.87
CA HIS A 19 -23.76 13.43 -12.43
C HIS A 19 -23.25 13.04 -11.03
N GLN A 20 -21.95 13.01 -10.81
CA GLN A 20 -21.35 12.66 -9.53
C GLN A 20 -21.86 13.57 -8.39
N LEU A 21 -21.83 14.88 -8.62
CA LEU A 21 -22.21 15.85 -7.59
C LEU A 21 -23.72 16.04 -7.42
N GLY A 22 -24.51 15.66 -8.41
CA GLY A 22 -25.97 15.86 -8.41
C GLY A 22 -26.79 14.60 -8.18
N CYS A 23 -26.30 13.43 -8.59
CA CYS A 23 -27.04 12.17 -8.52
C CYS A 23 -26.55 11.23 -7.42
N ILE A 24 -25.26 11.29 -7.06
CA ILE A 24 -24.74 10.45 -5.98
C ILE A 24 -25.07 11.06 -4.63
N VAL A 25 -25.74 10.29 -3.78
CA VAL A 25 -26.19 10.74 -2.46
C VAL A 25 -24.96 11.12 -1.60
N SER A 26 -24.99 12.32 -1.04
CA SER A 26 -23.94 12.86 -0.17
C SER A 26 -22.54 13.01 -0.83
N ALA A 27 -22.46 13.06 -2.17
CA ALA A 27 -21.17 13.14 -2.88
C ALA A 27 -20.27 14.26 -2.34
N ARG A 28 -20.78 15.48 -2.20
CA ARG A 28 -19.99 16.61 -1.65
C ARG A 28 -19.51 16.38 -0.24
N GLU A 29 -20.28 15.68 0.58
CA GLU A 29 -19.90 15.38 1.96
C GLU A 29 -18.78 14.35 2.02
N PHE A 30 -18.90 13.24 1.27
CA PHE A 30 -17.87 12.21 1.32
C PHE A 30 -16.59 12.63 0.58
N LEU A 31 -16.66 13.41 -0.49
CA LEU A 31 -15.47 13.98 -1.15
C LEU A 31 -14.68 14.85 -0.18
N ARG A 32 -15.36 15.78 0.48
CA ARG A 32 -14.73 16.63 1.50
C ARG A 32 -14.17 15.81 2.67
N PHE A 33 -14.95 14.88 3.22
CA PHE A 33 -14.51 14.03 4.30
C PHE A 33 -13.28 13.21 3.92
N THR A 34 -13.24 12.66 2.70
CA THR A 34 -12.09 11.93 2.15
C THR A 34 -10.84 12.81 2.11
N ALA A 35 -10.97 14.03 1.59
CA ALA A 35 -9.89 15.00 1.54
C ALA A 35 -9.34 15.35 2.94
N GLU A 36 -10.22 15.47 3.94
CA GLU A 36 -9.85 15.72 5.35
C GLU A 36 -9.05 14.54 5.98
N GLN A 37 -9.10 13.33 5.41
CA GLN A 37 -8.33 12.17 5.89
C GLN A 37 -6.92 12.10 5.30
N LEU A 38 -6.63 12.90 4.27
CA LEU A 38 -5.31 12.96 3.63
C LEU A 38 -4.34 13.86 4.42
N PRO A 39 -3.02 13.65 4.30
CA PRO A 39 -2.05 14.43 5.06
C PRO A 39 -2.04 15.91 4.65
N SER A 40 -1.98 16.80 5.64
CA SER A 40 -1.94 18.26 5.44
C SER A 40 -0.54 18.88 5.46
N GLY A 41 0.51 18.07 5.62
CA GLY A 41 1.90 18.54 5.62
C GLY A 41 2.32 19.08 4.26
N ALA A 42 3.13 20.14 4.23
CA ALA A 42 3.61 20.74 2.99
C ALA A 42 4.41 19.74 2.15
N GLY A 43 4.12 19.67 0.84
CA GLY A 43 4.83 18.80 -0.10
C GLY A 43 4.56 17.30 0.09
N CYS A 44 3.48 16.92 0.77
CA CYS A 44 3.08 15.50 0.86
C CYS A 44 2.84 14.92 -0.52
N ALA A 45 3.38 13.71 -0.75
CA ALA A 45 3.18 12.95 -1.98
C ALA A 45 1.97 12.05 -1.83
N VAL A 46 0.99 12.18 -2.73
CA VAL A 46 -0.26 11.39 -2.73
C VAL A 46 -0.39 10.65 -4.06
N LEU A 47 -0.77 9.38 -3.99
CA LEU A 47 -1.14 8.56 -5.14
C LEU A 47 -2.67 8.45 -5.20
N ASP A 48 -3.25 8.78 -6.35
CA ASP A 48 -4.68 8.74 -6.58
C ASP A 48 -5.01 7.69 -7.64
N LEU A 49 -5.79 6.68 -7.23
CA LEU A 49 -6.15 5.51 -8.05
C LEU A 49 -7.55 5.67 -8.62
N GLY A 50 -7.65 5.82 -9.95
CA GLY A 50 -8.89 6.15 -10.62
C GLY A 50 -9.28 7.60 -10.38
N CYS A 51 -8.32 8.51 -10.56
CA CYS A 51 -8.47 9.92 -10.19
C CYS A 51 -9.54 10.68 -11.00
N GLY A 52 -10.05 10.11 -12.09
CA GLY A 52 -11.07 10.71 -12.92
C GLY A 52 -10.75 12.17 -13.27
N THR A 53 -11.70 13.05 -13.01
CA THR A 53 -11.55 14.51 -13.19
C THR A 53 -11.02 15.21 -11.93
N GLY A 54 -10.72 14.47 -10.84
CA GLY A 54 -10.17 14.99 -9.59
C GLY A 54 -11.17 15.74 -8.70
N LEU A 55 -12.38 15.23 -8.53
CA LEU A 55 -13.39 15.86 -7.67
C LEU A 55 -12.96 15.92 -6.20
N GLU A 56 -12.34 14.86 -5.68
CA GLU A 56 -11.75 14.82 -4.33
C GLU A 56 -10.54 15.74 -4.21
N LEU A 57 -9.81 15.97 -5.30
CA LEU A 57 -8.64 16.84 -5.33
C LEU A 57 -9.02 18.33 -5.23
N GLU A 58 -10.23 18.72 -5.66
CA GLU A 58 -10.73 20.10 -5.43
C GLU A 58 -10.76 20.41 -3.94
N GLU A 59 -11.35 19.52 -3.14
CA GLU A 59 -11.41 19.64 -1.69
C GLU A 59 -10.02 19.50 -1.05
N TYR A 60 -9.19 18.57 -1.54
CA TYR A 60 -7.86 18.34 -0.98
C TYR A 60 -6.90 19.52 -1.22
N PHE A 61 -6.87 20.13 -2.40
CA PHE A 61 -6.04 21.30 -2.66
C PHE A 61 -6.50 22.57 -1.92
N ALA A 62 -7.75 22.60 -1.46
CA ALA A 62 -8.19 23.64 -0.54
C ALA A 62 -7.55 23.48 0.86
N ILE A 63 -7.29 22.23 1.29
CA ILE A 63 -6.65 21.90 2.58
C ILE A 63 -5.12 21.97 2.45
N ASN A 64 -4.56 21.36 1.42
CA ASN A 64 -3.11 21.27 1.18
C ASN A 64 -2.73 21.73 -0.23
N PRO A 65 -2.58 23.03 -0.45
CA PRO A 65 -2.28 23.58 -1.77
C PRO A 65 -0.89 23.23 -2.31
N THR A 66 -0.01 22.66 -1.47
CA THR A 66 1.37 22.28 -1.81
C THR A 66 1.57 20.79 -1.99
N ALA A 67 0.50 19.99 -1.93
CA ALA A 67 0.57 18.56 -2.15
C ALA A 67 1.08 18.25 -3.57
N SER A 68 1.87 17.16 -3.68
CA SER A 68 2.28 16.56 -4.96
C SER A 68 1.42 15.34 -5.22
N VAL A 69 0.60 15.35 -6.26
CA VAL A 69 -0.34 14.27 -6.57
C VAL A 69 0.09 13.53 -7.83
N THR A 70 0.09 12.20 -7.77
CA THR A 70 0.17 11.35 -8.96
C THR A 70 -1.19 10.70 -9.16
N GLY A 71 -1.92 11.14 -10.18
CA GLY A 71 -3.23 10.58 -10.55
C GLY A 71 -3.10 9.54 -11.66
N ILE A 72 -3.70 8.38 -11.48
CA ILE A 72 -3.76 7.30 -12.46
C ILE A 72 -5.19 7.10 -12.90
N ASP A 73 -5.43 7.07 -14.21
CA ASP A 73 -6.73 6.74 -14.77
C ASP A 73 -6.60 6.01 -16.12
N LEU A 74 -7.62 5.25 -16.51
CA LEU A 74 -7.71 4.54 -17.79
C LEU A 74 -8.21 5.43 -18.92
N ALA A 75 -9.00 6.46 -18.60
CA ALA A 75 -9.68 7.31 -19.54
C ALA A 75 -8.86 8.58 -19.84
N PRO A 76 -8.34 8.76 -21.06
CA PRO A 76 -7.53 9.92 -21.39
C PRO A 76 -8.28 11.24 -21.28
N GLY A 77 -9.60 11.25 -21.56
CA GLY A 77 -10.45 12.43 -21.39
C GLY A 77 -10.55 12.90 -19.95
N MET A 78 -10.64 11.96 -18.99
CA MET A 78 -10.63 12.25 -17.56
C MET A 78 -9.34 12.97 -17.15
N LEU A 79 -8.18 12.43 -17.54
CA LEU A 79 -6.89 13.02 -17.22
C LEU A 79 -6.67 14.40 -17.86
N SER A 80 -7.22 14.62 -19.06
CA SER A 80 -7.19 15.93 -19.71
C SER A 80 -8.00 16.94 -18.90
N ARG A 81 -9.22 16.57 -18.48
CA ARG A 81 -10.08 17.42 -17.67
C ARG A 81 -9.45 17.73 -16.30
N LEU A 82 -8.82 16.73 -15.67
CA LEU A 82 -8.08 16.91 -14.41
C LEU A 82 -6.94 17.93 -14.58
N ALA A 83 -6.13 17.84 -15.63
CA ALA A 83 -5.07 18.76 -15.90
C ALA A 83 -5.57 20.21 -16.14
N GLU A 84 -6.73 20.36 -16.79
CA GLU A 84 -7.39 21.66 -17.01
C GLU A 84 -7.90 22.29 -15.70
N LYS A 85 -8.40 21.46 -14.75
CA LYS A 85 -8.93 21.95 -13.47
C LYS A 85 -7.85 22.48 -12.52
N PHE A 86 -6.63 21.95 -12.58
CA PHE A 86 -5.59 22.24 -11.61
C PHE A 86 -4.35 22.93 -12.21
N PRO A 87 -4.50 24.05 -12.95
CA PRO A 87 -3.36 24.77 -13.49
C PRO A 87 -2.49 25.31 -12.34
N GLY A 88 -1.19 25.01 -12.39
CA GLY A 88 -0.23 25.45 -11.37
C GLY A 88 -0.21 24.63 -10.07
N ARG A 89 -0.95 23.53 -9.99
CA ARG A 89 -0.79 22.51 -8.94
C ARG A 89 0.23 21.46 -9.38
N ASP A 90 0.90 20.84 -8.42
CA ASP A 90 1.83 19.73 -8.70
C ASP A 90 1.02 18.43 -8.87
N VAL A 91 0.43 18.28 -10.05
CA VAL A 91 -0.35 17.10 -10.45
C VAL A 91 0.31 16.43 -11.64
N ARG A 92 0.76 15.20 -11.43
CA ARG A 92 1.25 14.32 -12.49
C ARG A 92 0.17 13.31 -12.86
N THR A 93 -0.28 13.32 -14.11
CA THR A 93 -1.22 12.35 -14.64
C THR A 93 -0.50 11.17 -15.29
N VAL A 94 -1.01 9.96 -15.09
CA VAL A 94 -0.49 8.72 -15.68
C VAL A 94 -1.64 7.93 -16.30
N LEU A 95 -1.62 7.81 -17.63
CA LEU A 95 -2.63 7.04 -18.37
C LEU A 95 -2.31 5.55 -18.29
N GLY A 96 -3.26 4.76 -17.83
CA GLY A 96 -3.16 3.30 -17.80
C GLY A 96 -3.86 2.67 -16.61
N SER A 97 -3.83 1.34 -16.58
CA SER A 97 -4.40 0.56 -15.48
C SER A 97 -3.52 0.62 -14.24
N TYR A 98 -4.08 0.99 -13.11
CA TYR A 98 -3.39 0.91 -11.82
C TYR A 98 -3.07 -0.54 -11.40
N PHE A 99 -3.63 -1.57 -12.07
CA PHE A 99 -3.19 -2.96 -11.88
C PHE A 99 -1.82 -3.22 -12.51
N ASP A 100 -1.52 -2.61 -13.65
CA ASP A 100 -0.34 -2.89 -14.46
C ASP A 100 0.83 -1.92 -14.15
N LEU A 101 0.51 -0.67 -13.86
CA LEU A 101 1.50 0.38 -13.64
C LEU A 101 2.30 0.17 -12.34
N PRO A 102 3.61 0.41 -12.35
CA PRO A 102 4.42 0.40 -11.13
C PRO A 102 4.21 1.67 -10.31
N PHE A 103 4.12 1.52 -8.98
CA PHE A 103 3.96 2.67 -8.07
C PHE A 103 5.26 3.10 -7.39
N GLY A 104 6.34 2.32 -7.53
CA GLY A 104 7.57 2.51 -6.75
C GLY A 104 7.47 1.91 -5.34
N SER A 105 8.42 2.24 -4.48
CA SER A 105 8.47 1.74 -3.10
C SER A 105 8.76 2.86 -2.12
N ALA A 106 7.93 3.00 -1.10
CA ALA A 106 8.01 4.03 -0.06
C ALA A 106 8.10 5.47 -0.64
N VAL A 107 7.27 5.76 -1.64
CA VAL A 107 7.25 7.04 -2.37
C VAL A 107 6.21 7.99 -1.76
N TYR A 108 5.02 7.46 -1.43
CA TYR A 108 3.86 8.27 -1.10
C TYR A 108 3.59 8.34 0.40
N ASP A 109 3.18 9.49 0.88
CA ASP A 109 2.71 9.73 2.26
C ASP A 109 1.28 9.20 2.43
N ALA A 110 0.48 9.28 1.37
CA ALA A 110 -0.86 8.70 1.32
C ALA A 110 -1.19 8.17 -0.07
N ALA A 111 -2.20 7.32 -0.11
CA ALA A 111 -2.93 7.01 -1.33
C ALA A 111 -4.42 7.21 -1.11
N VAL A 112 -5.14 7.51 -2.17
CA VAL A 112 -6.59 7.69 -2.17
C VAL A 112 -7.21 6.97 -3.36
N SER A 113 -8.44 6.52 -3.21
CA SER A 113 -9.31 6.10 -4.31
C SER A 113 -10.74 6.46 -3.95
N VAL A 114 -11.45 7.06 -4.88
CA VAL A 114 -12.85 7.46 -4.69
C VAL A 114 -13.70 6.92 -5.84
N GLU A 115 -14.74 6.15 -5.49
CA GLU A 115 -15.71 5.60 -6.45
C GLU A 115 -15.04 4.91 -7.66
N SER A 116 -14.00 4.10 -7.43
CA SER A 116 -13.23 3.45 -8.50
C SER A 116 -12.98 1.95 -8.28
N LEU A 117 -12.83 1.48 -7.05
CA LEU A 117 -12.46 0.10 -6.77
C LEU A 117 -13.67 -0.86 -6.64
N HIS A 118 -14.89 -0.35 -6.56
CA HIS A 118 -16.10 -1.17 -6.53
C HIS A 118 -16.35 -1.98 -7.81
N HIS A 119 -15.62 -1.72 -8.88
CA HIS A 119 -15.68 -2.51 -10.11
C HIS A 119 -14.91 -3.83 -10.08
N PHE A 120 -14.18 -4.12 -9.01
CA PHE A 120 -13.22 -5.22 -8.96
C PHE A 120 -13.46 -6.16 -7.77
N THR A 121 -13.20 -7.44 -8.00
CA THR A 121 -13.33 -8.50 -6.99
C THR A 121 -12.18 -8.48 -5.98
N ALA A 122 -12.34 -9.17 -4.85
CA ALA A 122 -11.30 -9.29 -3.83
C ALA A 122 -10.00 -9.92 -4.37
N GLU A 123 -10.14 -10.90 -5.29
CA GLU A 123 -9.01 -11.57 -5.92
C GLU A 123 -8.18 -10.61 -6.78
N GLU A 124 -8.83 -9.69 -7.50
CA GLU A 124 -8.18 -8.66 -8.32
C GLU A 124 -7.55 -7.57 -7.43
N LYS A 125 -8.24 -7.15 -6.37
CA LYS A 125 -7.79 -6.10 -5.44
C LYS A 125 -6.59 -6.53 -4.59
N LEU A 126 -6.50 -7.79 -4.17
CA LEU A 126 -5.45 -8.23 -3.24
C LEU A 126 -4.02 -7.98 -3.75
N PRO A 127 -3.64 -8.31 -5.01
CA PRO A 127 -2.33 -7.94 -5.55
C PRO A 127 -2.13 -6.43 -5.67
N LEU A 128 -3.18 -5.67 -6.04
CA LEU A 128 -3.15 -4.22 -6.11
C LEU A 128 -2.85 -3.62 -4.73
N TYR A 129 -3.55 -4.06 -3.68
CA TYR A 129 -3.34 -3.57 -2.32
C TYR A 129 -1.96 -3.89 -1.76
N ARG A 130 -1.38 -5.04 -2.11
CA ARG A 130 0.02 -5.37 -1.77
C ARG A 130 0.99 -4.38 -2.43
N LYS A 131 0.81 -4.12 -3.72
CA LYS A 131 1.60 -3.14 -4.48
C LYS A 131 1.42 -1.72 -3.91
N LEU A 132 0.20 -1.34 -3.58
CA LEU A 132 -0.12 -0.05 -2.98
C LEU A 132 0.56 0.12 -1.60
N ARG A 133 0.48 -0.91 -0.73
CA ARG A 133 1.18 -0.90 0.55
C ARG A 133 2.68 -0.71 0.41
N GLU A 134 3.30 -1.33 -0.60
CA GLU A 134 4.73 -1.15 -0.87
C GLU A 134 5.07 0.26 -1.34
N ALA A 135 4.16 0.91 -2.06
CA ALA A 135 4.33 2.27 -2.57
C ALA A 135 4.21 3.34 -1.48
N LEU A 136 3.39 3.11 -0.45
CA LEU A 136 3.27 4.02 0.68
C LEU A 136 4.55 4.04 1.52
N LYS A 137 4.88 5.14 2.15
CA LYS A 137 5.90 5.23 3.20
C LYS A 137 5.44 4.49 4.46
N PRO A 138 6.34 4.00 5.33
CA PRO A 138 5.95 3.48 6.64
C PRO A 138 5.11 4.49 7.42
N GLY A 139 3.97 4.07 7.94
CA GLY A 139 2.97 4.95 8.54
C GLY A 139 2.09 5.71 7.56
N GLY A 140 2.35 5.58 6.25
CA GLY A 140 1.51 6.14 5.21
C GLY A 140 0.12 5.51 5.20
N VAL A 141 -0.87 6.26 4.75
CA VAL A 141 -2.28 5.89 4.83
C VAL A 141 -2.86 5.61 3.45
N PHE A 142 -3.77 4.66 3.36
CA PHE A 142 -4.68 4.53 2.24
C PHE A 142 -6.08 4.92 2.69
N VAL A 143 -6.72 5.82 1.95
CA VAL A 143 -8.08 6.26 2.15
C VAL A 143 -8.91 5.79 0.95
N LEU A 144 -9.88 4.93 1.21
CA LEU A 144 -10.81 4.40 0.21
C LEU A 144 -12.20 4.92 0.54
N THR A 145 -12.78 5.71 -0.35
CA THR A 145 -14.18 6.10 -0.29
C THR A 145 -14.87 5.50 -1.51
N ASP A 146 -15.77 4.56 -1.25
CA ASP A 146 -16.34 3.79 -2.36
C ASP A 146 -17.76 3.31 -2.04
N TYR A 147 -18.42 2.80 -3.06
CA TYR A 147 -19.69 2.10 -2.98
C TYR A 147 -19.47 0.65 -2.54
N PHE A 148 -20.28 0.17 -1.59
CA PHE A 148 -20.16 -1.17 -1.00
C PHE A 148 -21.49 -1.93 -1.06
N SER A 149 -21.41 -3.25 -1.17
CA SER A 149 -22.55 -4.13 -1.00
C SER A 149 -23.06 -4.08 0.43
N LEU A 150 -24.37 -4.15 0.58
CA LEU A 150 -25.04 -4.13 1.89
C LEU A 150 -25.08 -5.51 2.56
N SER A 151 -24.80 -6.58 1.82
CA SER A 151 -24.75 -7.95 2.31
C SER A 151 -23.90 -8.86 1.43
N ASP A 152 -23.50 -10.03 1.98
CA ASP A 152 -22.79 -11.08 1.25
C ASP A 152 -23.60 -11.65 0.09
N GLU A 153 -24.95 -11.67 0.23
CA GLU A 153 -25.85 -12.11 -0.84
C GLU A 153 -25.82 -11.13 -2.00
N GLU A 154 -25.81 -9.82 -1.74
CA GLU A 154 -25.73 -8.77 -2.77
C GLU A 154 -24.37 -8.83 -3.48
N GLU A 155 -23.26 -8.90 -2.75
CA GLU A 155 -21.91 -9.09 -3.31
C GLU A 155 -21.85 -10.31 -4.23
N THR A 156 -22.37 -11.45 -3.75
CA THR A 156 -22.42 -12.69 -4.53
C THR A 156 -23.27 -12.56 -5.78
N ALA A 157 -24.41 -11.85 -5.70
CA ALA A 157 -25.30 -11.64 -6.83
C ALA A 157 -24.64 -10.77 -7.91
N HIS A 158 -23.98 -9.67 -7.55
CA HIS A 158 -23.25 -8.81 -8.48
C HIS A 158 -22.16 -9.60 -9.23
N ARG A 159 -21.37 -10.38 -8.51
CA ARG A 159 -20.33 -11.22 -9.09
C ARG A 159 -20.90 -12.27 -10.07
N ALA A 160 -21.98 -12.93 -9.68
CA ALA A 160 -22.65 -13.93 -10.53
C ALA A 160 -23.20 -13.28 -11.81
N GLU A 161 -23.78 -12.08 -11.71
CA GLU A 161 -24.33 -11.34 -12.84
C GLU A 161 -23.21 -10.90 -13.81
N LEU A 162 -22.05 -10.41 -13.33
CA LEU A 162 -20.92 -10.10 -14.19
C LEU A 162 -20.48 -11.33 -14.99
N LEU A 163 -20.35 -12.49 -14.34
CA LEU A 163 -19.97 -13.74 -15.03
C LEU A 163 -21.01 -14.15 -16.07
N ARG A 164 -22.30 -14.01 -15.75
CA ARG A 164 -23.40 -14.28 -16.67
C ARG A 164 -23.34 -13.36 -17.90
N LEU A 165 -23.10 -12.08 -17.70
CA LEU A 165 -23.01 -11.08 -18.76
C LEU A 165 -21.78 -11.30 -19.65
N LYS A 166 -20.60 -11.57 -19.08
CA LYS A 166 -19.40 -11.92 -19.85
C LYS A 166 -19.64 -13.14 -20.73
N LYS A 167 -20.24 -14.18 -20.17
CA LYS A 167 -20.59 -15.41 -20.92
C LYS A 167 -21.59 -15.13 -22.04
N ALA A 168 -22.65 -14.38 -21.77
CA ALA A 168 -23.68 -14.05 -22.76
C ALA A 168 -23.15 -13.23 -23.95
N GLN A 169 -22.08 -12.46 -23.73
CA GLN A 169 -21.44 -11.62 -24.74
C GLN A 169 -20.17 -12.23 -25.34
N ASN A 170 -19.85 -13.49 -24.99
CA ASN A 170 -18.62 -14.17 -25.40
C ASN A 170 -17.32 -13.36 -25.12
N ILE A 171 -17.29 -12.64 -24.01
CA ILE A 171 -16.12 -11.90 -23.57
C ILE A 171 -15.13 -12.90 -22.96
N ILE A 172 -13.97 -13.06 -23.60
CA ILE A 172 -12.89 -13.99 -23.23
C ILE A 172 -11.55 -13.29 -23.05
N ASP A 173 -11.49 -11.99 -23.27
CA ASP A 173 -10.31 -11.17 -23.11
C ASP A 173 -10.17 -10.67 -21.66
N ASP A 174 -8.98 -10.14 -21.32
CA ASP A 174 -8.63 -9.59 -20.00
C ASP A 174 -8.91 -8.07 -19.92
N ALA A 175 -9.69 -7.52 -20.87
CA ALA A 175 -10.03 -6.10 -20.85
C ALA A 175 -10.94 -5.76 -19.67
N LEU A 176 -10.78 -4.56 -19.13
CA LEU A 176 -11.60 -4.07 -18.03
C LEU A 176 -12.95 -3.57 -18.59
N TYR A 177 -14.02 -4.08 -18.05
CA TYR A 177 -15.39 -3.73 -18.40
C TYR A 177 -16.07 -3.03 -17.23
N HIS A 178 -16.84 -1.99 -17.53
CA HIS A 178 -17.62 -1.30 -16.52
C HIS A 178 -18.77 -2.20 -16.04
N PHE A 179 -18.69 -2.57 -14.79
CA PHE A 179 -19.73 -3.28 -14.04
C PHE A 179 -19.37 -3.25 -12.56
N ASP A 180 -20.35 -3.07 -11.69
CA ASP A 180 -20.13 -2.96 -10.26
C ASP A 180 -20.10 -4.36 -9.62
N THR A 181 -19.00 -4.64 -8.93
CA THR A 181 -18.80 -5.85 -8.11
C THR A 181 -18.31 -5.47 -6.71
N PRO A 182 -19.06 -4.56 -6.04
CA PRO A 182 -18.63 -4.06 -4.74
C PRO A 182 -18.53 -5.20 -3.72
N LEU A 183 -17.51 -5.15 -2.89
CA LEU A 183 -17.42 -6.00 -1.70
C LEU A 183 -18.29 -5.41 -0.59
N THR A 184 -18.57 -6.20 0.44
CA THR A 184 -19.03 -5.63 1.71
C THR A 184 -17.88 -4.86 2.38
N PRO A 185 -18.14 -3.89 3.28
CA PRO A 185 -17.08 -3.18 4.00
C PRO A 185 -16.17 -4.12 4.80
N GLU A 186 -16.73 -5.20 5.32
CA GLU A 186 -16.02 -6.25 6.06
C GLU A 186 -15.05 -7.02 5.17
N HIS A 187 -15.51 -7.49 3.99
CA HIS A 187 -14.67 -8.19 3.02
C HIS A 187 -13.58 -7.28 2.43
N GLU A 188 -13.88 -6.00 2.23
CA GLU A 188 -12.90 -5.01 1.81
C GLU A 188 -11.80 -4.83 2.87
N ALA A 189 -12.21 -4.69 4.15
CA ALA A 189 -11.27 -4.58 5.26
C ALA A 189 -10.39 -5.83 5.38
N GLU A 190 -10.97 -7.04 5.27
CA GLU A 190 -10.22 -8.28 5.26
C GLU A 190 -9.21 -8.35 4.10
N CYS A 191 -9.59 -7.88 2.90
CA CYS A 191 -8.71 -7.84 1.74
C CYS A 191 -7.50 -6.93 1.99
N LEU A 192 -7.72 -5.74 2.58
CA LEU A 192 -6.67 -4.81 2.99
C LEU A 192 -5.75 -5.42 4.08
N GLU A 193 -6.32 -6.08 5.08
CA GLU A 193 -5.55 -6.78 6.12
C GLU A 193 -4.72 -7.94 5.55
N LYS A 194 -5.28 -8.74 4.65
CA LYS A 194 -4.57 -9.81 3.91
C LYS A 194 -3.45 -9.26 3.02
N ALA A 195 -3.57 -8.01 2.56
CA ALA A 195 -2.50 -7.29 1.87
C ALA A 195 -1.40 -6.78 2.82
N GLY A 196 -1.63 -6.81 4.14
CA GLY A 196 -0.67 -6.44 5.17
C GLY A 196 -0.80 -4.99 5.64
N PHE A 197 -1.94 -4.36 5.44
CA PHE A 197 -2.29 -3.12 6.12
C PHE A 197 -2.67 -3.39 7.57
N SER A 198 -2.57 -2.37 8.40
CA SER A 198 -3.02 -2.35 9.80
C SER A 198 -4.01 -1.21 10.02
N GLU A 199 -4.65 -1.20 11.17
CA GLU A 199 -5.62 -0.16 11.55
C GLU A 199 -6.71 0.05 10.47
N VAL A 200 -7.13 -1.05 9.83
CA VAL A 200 -8.20 -1.00 8.83
C VAL A 200 -9.53 -0.75 9.54
N ARG A 201 -10.21 0.33 9.16
CA ARG A 201 -11.48 0.68 9.79
C ARG A 201 -12.34 1.55 8.87
N VAL A 202 -13.63 1.38 8.97
CA VAL A 202 -14.64 2.32 8.43
C VAL A 202 -14.62 3.57 9.30
N LEU A 203 -14.44 4.73 8.67
CA LEU A 203 -14.43 6.02 9.36
C LEU A 203 -15.81 6.67 9.37
N LYS A 204 -16.52 6.58 8.24
CA LYS A 204 -17.84 7.18 8.08
C LYS A 204 -18.60 6.49 6.95
N SER A 205 -19.94 6.57 7.01
CA SER A 205 -20.86 5.95 6.04
C SER A 205 -21.95 6.91 5.62
N TRP A 206 -22.35 6.81 4.34
CA TRP A 206 -23.47 7.55 3.71
C TRP A 206 -24.29 6.57 2.87
N GLY A 207 -25.19 5.84 3.54
CA GLY A 207 -25.89 4.72 2.90
C GLY A 207 -24.92 3.60 2.51
N ALA A 208 -24.83 3.28 1.23
CA ALA A 208 -23.94 2.27 0.70
C ALA A 208 -22.50 2.79 0.43
N THR A 209 -22.26 4.10 0.46
CA THR A 209 -20.92 4.66 0.33
C THR A 209 -20.24 4.76 1.69
N HIS A 210 -19.02 4.23 1.81
CA HIS A 210 -18.23 4.25 3.05
C HIS A 210 -16.84 4.78 2.78
N THR A 211 -16.26 5.47 3.77
CA THR A 211 -14.83 5.78 3.79
C THR A 211 -14.11 4.83 4.73
N LEU A 212 -13.18 4.05 4.18
CA LEU A 212 -12.26 3.20 4.91
C LEU A 212 -10.89 3.86 4.99
N ARG A 213 -10.19 3.63 6.08
CA ARG A 213 -8.78 4.00 6.24
C ARG A 213 -7.97 2.78 6.63
N ALA A 214 -6.85 2.61 5.96
CA ALA A 214 -5.86 1.58 6.24
C ALA A 214 -4.48 2.21 6.38
N VAL A 215 -3.63 1.68 7.23
CA VAL A 215 -2.28 2.21 7.48
C VAL A 215 -1.23 1.21 7.02
N ARG A 216 -0.24 1.68 6.25
CA ARG A 216 0.97 0.88 6.10
C ARG A 216 1.67 0.80 7.46
N PRO A 217 1.85 -0.39 8.07
CA PRO A 217 2.48 -0.49 9.37
C PRO A 217 3.84 0.21 9.40
N CYS A 218 4.06 1.01 10.44
CA CYS A 218 5.42 1.39 10.81
C CYS A 218 6.18 0.13 11.27
N LEU A 219 7.47 0.11 11.10
CA LEU A 219 8.32 -1.03 11.50
C LEU A 219 8.08 -1.49 12.95
N SER A 220 7.65 -0.57 13.83
CA SER A 220 7.32 -0.85 15.23
C SER A 220 5.91 -1.44 15.43
N ALA A 221 4.98 -1.23 14.51
CA ALA A 221 3.58 -1.67 14.65
C ALA A 221 3.27 -3.02 13.94
N ALA A 222 4.14 -3.47 13.03
CA ALA A 222 4.03 -4.78 12.36
C ALA A 222 4.21 -5.98 13.31
N VAL A 223 4.43 -5.69 14.60
CA VAL A 223 4.76 -6.64 15.63
C VAL A 223 3.64 -6.64 16.66
N GLY A 224 2.66 -7.54 16.52
CA GLY A 224 1.58 -7.73 17.50
C GLY A 224 2.10 -8.04 18.91
N PRO A 225 1.30 -7.90 19.97
CA PRO A 225 1.73 -8.12 21.34
C PRO A 225 2.35 -9.52 21.49
N GLY A 226 3.64 -9.57 21.85
CA GLY A 226 4.41 -10.81 21.98
C GLY A 226 5.33 -11.15 20.81
N ALA A 227 5.48 -10.27 19.80
CA ALA A 227 6.52 -10.41 18.79
C ALA A 227 7.86 -9.82 19.27
N PRO A 228 9.00 -10.33 18.73
CA PRO A 228 10.32 -9.88 19.17
C PRO A 228 10.49 -8.39 18.92
N ASP A 229 11.19 -7.71 19.80
CA ASP A 229 11.66 -6.36 19.55
C ASP A 229 12.51 -6.36 18.26
N THR A 230 11.95 -5.79 17.19
CA THR A 230 12.62 -5.73 15.88
C THR A 230 13.88 -4.88 15.91
N ALA A 231 14.06 -4.04 16.96
CA ALA A 231 15.32 -3.35 17.24
C ALA A 231 16.48 -4.33 17.52
N GLU A 232 16.16 -5.54 17.96
CA GLU A 232 17.13 -6.62 18.20
C GLU A 232 17.52 -7.38 16.92
N LEU A 233 16.95 -7.04 15.77
CA LEU A 233 17.26 -7.66 14.48
C LEU A 233 18.18 -6.78 13.64
N GLY A 234 19.19 -7.39 13.05
CA GLY A 234 19.99 -6.75 12.02
C GLY A 234 19.31 -6.80 10.66
N CYS A 235 19.38 -5.74 9.89
CA CYS A 235 18.84 -5.67 8.52
C CYS A 235 19.27 -6.84 7.62
N CYS A 236 20.40 -7.48 7.92
CA CYS A 236 20.97 -8.64 7.22
C CYS A 236 20.51 -10.00 7.77
N GLY A 237 19.55 -10.06 8.70
CA GLY A 237 19.09 -11.29 9.34
C GLY A 237 19.89 -11.71 10.60
N ALA A 238 20.77 -10.88 11.10
CA ALA A 238 21.48 -11.14 12.37
C ALA A 238 20.53 -10.97 13.56
N TYR A 239 20.56 -11.90 14.53
CA TYR A 239 19.83 -11.73 15.79
C TYR A 239 20.73 -11.03 16.81
N CYS A 240 20.60 -9.70 16.87
CA CYS A 240 21.49 -8.83 17.63
C CYS A 240 21.41 -9.06 19.14
N ARG A 241 20.25 -9.46 19.69
CA ARG A 241 20.05 -9.73 21.12
C ARG A 241 21.12 -10.66 21.71
N THR A 242 21.56 -11.63 20.96
CA THR A 242 22.58 -12.59 21.39
C THR A 242 24.02 -12.21 21.03
N CYS A 243 24.22 -11.00 20.49
CA CYS A 243 25.53 -10.47 20.16
C CYS A 243 26.16 -9.78 21.37
N ARG A 244 27.39 -10.13 21.71
CA ARG A 244 28.13 -9.52 22.83
C ARG A 244 28.33 -8.01 22.67
N GLU A 245 28.40 -7.53 21.44
CA GLU A 245 28.61 -6.12 21.12
C GLU A 245 27.30 -5.30 21.10
N TYR A 246 26.15 -5.97 21.12
CA TYR A 246 24.87 -5.27 21.06
C TYR A 246 24.60 -4.47 22.32
N MET A 247 24.29 -3.19 22.17
CA MET A 247 24.12 -2.17 23.21
C MET A 247 25.39 -1.87 24.05
N VAL A 248 26.53 -2.47 23.71
CA VAL A 248 27.85 -2.16 24.30
C VAL A 248 28.62 -1.24 23.34
N SER A 249 29.11 -1.78 22.22
CA SER A 249 29.82 -1.04 21.18
C SER A 249 28.98 -0.87 19.89
N CYS A 250 27.90 -1.66 19.73
CA CYS A 250 27.00 -1.65 18.59
C CYS A 250 25.55 -1.40 19.03
N LYS A 251 24.97 -0.30 18.57
CA LYS A 251 23.57 0.05 18.85
C LYS A 251 22.54 -0.69 17.96
N GLY A 252 22.96 -1.72 17.22
CA GLY A 252 22.08 -2.41 16.28
C GLY A 252 21.86 -1.68 14.96
N CYS A 253 20.98 -2.22 14.12
CA CYS A 253 20.71 -1.63 12.81
C CYS A 253 19.62 -0.54 12.85
N SER A 254 18.52 -0.76 13.57
CA SER A 254 17.35 0.11 13.59
C SER A 254 17.32 1.12 14.74
N THR A 255 18.02 0.86 15.84
CA THR A 255 17.98 1.70 17.04
C THR A 255 18.47 3.13 16.79
N CYS A 256 17.73 4.12 17.29
CA CYS A 256 18.02 5.56 17.23
C CYS A 256 17.98 6.18 15.82
N TYR A 257 17.37 5.54 14.83
CA TYR A 257 17.12 6.19 13.53
C TYR A 257 15.70 6.78 13.45
N ALA A 258 14.73 6.16 14.11
CA ALA A 258 13.35 6.63 14.11
C ALA A 258 13.15 7.95 14.91
N ASP A 259 13.93 8.13 15.98
CA ASP A 259 13.89 9.34 16.82
C ASP A 259 14.85 10.46 16.36
N GLY A 260 15.51 10.25 15.21
CA GLY A 260 16.45 11.22 14.62
C GLY A 260 17.79 11.35 15.37
N SER A 261 18.04 10.58 16.44
CA SER A 261 19.31 10.63 17.19
C SER A 261 20.51 10.11 16.40
N ARG A 262 20.28 9.41 15.29
CA ARG A 262 21.30 8.93 14.34
C ARG A 262 20.92 9.30 12.90
N GLU A 263 21.89 9.80 12.16
CA GLU A 263 21.72 10.12 10.73
C GLU A 263 22.00 8.90 9.85
N LEU A 264 21.00 8.48 9.07
CA LEU A 264 21.12 7.33 8.16
C LEU A 264 22.17 7.56 7.07
N SER A 265 22.33 8.80 6.61
CA SER A 265 23.35 9.20 5.62
C SER A 265 24.76 8.79 6.02
N LYS A 266 25.07 8.87 7.31
CA LYS A 266 26.39 8.53 7.91
C LYS A 266 26.59 7.02 8.16
N ALA A 267 25.58 6.19 7.97
CA ALA A 267 25.72 4.74 8.15
C ALA A 267 26.70 4.14 7.13
N ARG A 268 27.61 3.28 7.57
CA ARG A 268 28.60 2.62 6.68
C ARG A 268 28.06 1.36 5.99
N CYS A 269 26.98 0.77 6.50
CA CYS A 269 26.42 -0.48 5.99
C CYS A 269 25.38 -0.20 4.89
N ALA A 270 25.65 -0.63 3.66
CA ALA A 270 24.75 -0.46 2.53
C ALA A 270 23.40 -1.19 2.74
N ILE A 271 23.41 -2.39 3.34
CA ILE A 271 22.18 -3.15 3.67
C ILE A 271 21.32 -2.34 4.63
N LYS A 272 21.92 -1.79 5.70
CA LYS A 272 21.22 -0.94 6.67
C LYS A 272 20.60 0.29 6.00
N LYS A 273 21.37 1.00 5.17
CA LYS A 273 20.86 2.17 4.44
C LYS A 273 19.66 1.79 3.59
N CYS A 274 19.78 0.72 2.81
CA CYS A 274 18.70 0.23 1.96
C CYS A 274 17.44 -0.12 2.76
N CYS A 275 17.54 -0.98 3.77
CA CYS A 275 16.39 -1.40 4.56
C CYS A 275 15.69 -0.23 5.25
N LEU A 276 16.46 0.64 5.93
CA LEU A 276 15.86 1.76 6.67
C LEU A 276 15.28 2.84 5.75
N SER A 277 15.92 3.15 4.62
CA SER A 277 15.36 4.10 3.64
C SER A 277 14.12 3.56 2.93
N SER A 278 14.00 2.23 2.79
CA SER A 278 12.83 1.56 2.18
C SER A 278 11.78 1.14 3.22
N GLY A 279 11.95 1.51 4.49
CA GLY A 279 11.02 1.16 5.54
C GLY A 279 10.94 -0.34 5.86
N GLN A 280 11.98 -1.12 5.57
CA GLN A 280 12.03 -2.57 5.81
C GLN A 280 12.69 -2.87 7.16
N ILE A 281 12.18 -3.86 7.88
CA ILE A 281 12.80 -4.34 9.14
C ILE A 281 14.12 -5.04 8.80
N THR A 282 14.06 -6.00 7.89
CA THR A 282 15.25 -6.70 7.37
C THR A 282 15.10 -6.91 5.86
N CYS A 283 16.14 -7.45 5.22
CA CYS A 283 16.07 -7.86 3.82
C CYS A 283 15.03 -8.97 3.55
N SER A 284 14.46 -9.60 4.58
CA SER A 284 13.37 -10.57 4.41
C SER A 284 12.11 -9.96 3.82
N ASP A 285 11.90 -8.66 4.05
CA ASP A 285 10.71 -7.93 3.58
C ASP A 285 10.87 -7.44 2.12
N CYS A 286 12.08 -7.58 1.56
CA CYS A 286 12.39 -7.08 0.22
C CYS A 286 11.93 -8.05 -0.87
N SER A 287 11.15 -7.58 -1.83
CA SER A 287 10.73 -8.36 -3.00
C SER A 287 11.94 -8.78 -3.89
N SER A 288 12.97 -7.94 -3.94
CA SER A 288 14.19 -8.19 -4.73
C SER A 288 15.28 -8.95 -3.94
N PHE A 289 14.97 -9.55 -2.80
CA PHE A 289 15.96 -10.22 -1.93
C PHE A 289 16.86 -11.21 -2.68
N ASP A 290 16.26 -12.09 -3.47
CA ASP A 290 16.98 -13.19 -4.13
C ASP A 290 17.91 -12.71 -5.26
N SER A 291 17.61 -11.57 -5.89
CA SER A 291 18.38 -10.96 -6.95
C SER A 291 19.25 -9.77 -6.53
N CYS A 292 19.18 -9.35 -5.25
CA CYS A 292 19.88 -8.16 -4.76
C CYS A 292 21.40 -8.37 -4.67
N PRO A 293 22.23 -7.69 -5.49
CA PRO A 293 23.68 -7.90 -5.48
C PRO A 293 24.34 -7.48 -4.16
N THR A 294 23.78 -6.47 -3.48
CA THR A 294 24.32 -5.97 -2.21
C THR A 294 24.21 -7.02 -1.11
N VAL A 295 23.05 -7.65 -0.95
CA VAL A 295 22.82 -8.63 0.11
C VAL A 295 23.43 -9.98 -0.24
N GLN A 296 23.35 -10.41 -1.50
CA GLN A 296 23.97 -11.67 -1.94
C GLN A 296 25.51 -11.58 -1.86
N GLY A 297 26.10 -10.46 -2.26
CA GLY A 297 27.54 -10.21 -2.08
C GLY A 297 27.97 -10.13 -0.60
N PHE A 298 27.07 -9.74 0.30
CA PHE A 298 27.35 -9.80 1.75
C PHE A 298 27.32 -11.25 2.26
N TYR A 299 26.36 -12.06 1.86
CA TYR A 299 26.24 -13.45 2.31
C TYR A 299 27.36 -14.36 1.79
N SER A 300 27.92 -14.05 0.64
CA SER A 300 29.05 -14.81 0.06
C SER A 300 30.40 -14.64 0.80
N LYS A 301 30.49 -13.73 1.77
CA LYS A 301 31.74 -13.43 2.51
C LYS A 301 32.22 -14.54 3.45
N GLY A 302 31.48 -15.63 3.58
CA GLY A 302 31.87 -16.79 4.37
C GLY A 302 30.80 -17.32 5.31
N TYR A 303 31.13 -18.39 6.07
CA TYR A 303 30.17 -19.18 6.85
C TYR A 303 29.27 -18.36 7.80
N LYS A 304 29.83 -17.39 8.51
CA LYS A 304 29.04 -16.50 9.40
C LYS A 304 27.94 -15.77 8.64
N TYR A 305 28.25 -15.29 7.46
CA TYR A 305 27.36 -14.48 6.63
C TYR A 305 26.30 -15.33 5.93
N SER A 306 26.64 -16.55 5.51
CA SER A 306 25.66 -17.49 4.96
C SER A 306 24.58 -17.89 5.99
N ARG A 307 24.92 -17.90 7.27
CA ARG A 307 23.95 -18.12 8.34
C ARG A 307 22.96 -16.97 8.50
N TYR A 308 23.38 -15.74 8.24
CA TYR A 308 22.45 -14.60 8.20
C TYR A 308 21.50 -14.71 7.01
N GLN A 309 21.96 -15.26 5.89
CA GLN A 309 21.08 -15.58 4.75
C GLN A 309 20.02 -16.60 5.15
N ALA A 310 20.41 -17.69 5.81
CA ALA A 310 19.46 -18.70 6.29
C ALA A 310 18.43 -18.10 7.27
N SER A 311 18.86 -17.21 8.17
CA SER A 311 17.97 -16.46 9.07
C SER A 311 16.96 -15.61 8.30
N THR A 312 17.43 -14.87 7.29
CA THR A 312 16.56 -14.03 6.46
C THR A 312 15.56 -14.86 5.67
N GLN A 313 15.99 -15.98 5.09
CA GLN A 313 15.09 -16.92 4.39
C GLN A 313 14.07 -17.55 5.34
N PHE A 314 14.49 -17.90 6.57
CA PHE A 314 13.56 -18.41 7.57
C PHE A 314 12.49 -17.38 7.94
N ILE A 315 12.88 -16.11 8.15
CA ILE A 315 11.93 -15.02 8.41
C ILE A 315 10.94 -14.88 7.24
N ARG A 316 11.41 -14.91 5.99
CA ARG A 316 10.54 -14.86 4.80
C ARG A 316 9.47 -15.96 4.78
N SER A 317 9.84 -17.16 5.20
CA SER A 317 8.98 -18.34 5.12
C SER A 317 8.06 -18.50 6.33
N HIS A 318 8.50 -18.09 7.53
CA HIS A 318 7.85 -18.39 8.81
C HIS A 318 7.52 -17.16 9.65
N GLY A 319 7.93 -15.98 9.21
CA GLY A 319 7.71 -14.72 9.91
C GLY A 319 8.64 -14.46 11.09
N TYR A 320 8.62 -13.23 11.57
CA TYR A 320 9.48 -12.73 12.65
C TYR A 320 9.26 -13.42 13.99
N ARG A 321 8.02 -13.75 14.33
CA ARG A 321 7.68 -14.42 15.60
C ARG A 321 8.30 -15.81 15.68
N SER A 322 8.13 -16.62 14.64
CA SER A 322 8.72 -17.95 14.57
C SER A 322 10.23 -17.91 14.60
N PHE A 323 10.82 -16.93 13.92
CA PHE A 323 12.26 -16.71 13.96
C PHE A 323 12.77 -16.37 15.37
N ALA A 324 12.11 -15.46 16.06
CA ALA A 324 12.52 -15.08 17.42
C ALA A 324 12.39 -16.22 18.43
N GLN A 325 11.36 -17.04 18.30
CA GLN A 325 11.23 -18.26 19.11
C GLN A 325 12.40 -19.23 18.85
N ALA A 326 12.71 -19.49 17.58
CA ALA A 326 13.84 -20.34 17.21
C ALA A 326 15.19 -19.76 17.64
N ALA A 327 15.35 -18.44 17.57
CA ALA A 327 16.59 -17.73 17.90
C ALA A 327 16.76 -17.46 19.41
N SER A 328 15.73 -17.63 20.21
CA SER A 328 15.76 -17.35 21.67
C SER A 328 16.82 -18.16 22.42
N ALA A 329 17.13 -19.36 21.95
CA ALA A 329 18.17 -20.24 22.52
C ALA A 329 19.57 -20.00 21.95
N TRP A 330 19.75 -19.03 21.04
CA TRP A 330 21.07 -18.77 20.44
C TRP A 330 22.02 -18.07 21.40
N THR A 331 23.30 -18.40 21.27
CA THR A 331 24.41 -17.78 22.03
C THR A 331 25.25 -16.83 21.19
N SER A 332 24.85 -16.58 19.93
CA SER A 332 25.50 -15.63 19.03
C SER A 332 24.53 -15.11 17.97
N ALA A 333 24.80 -13.94 17.44
CA ALA A 333 23.98 -13.31 16.37
C ALA A 333 23.86 -14.16 15.09
N SER A 334 24.67 -15.17 14.90
CA SER A 334 24.69 -16.07 13.75
C SER A 334 24.11 -17.46 14.03
N GLY A 335 23.43 -17.66 15.16
CA GLY A 335 22.72 -18.91 15.44
C GLY A 335 23.57 -20.03 16.01
N LYS A 336 24.52 -19.75 16.88
CA LYS A 336 25.16 -20.81 17.69
C LYS A 336 24.21 -21.21 18.81
N LEU A 337 23.99 -22.51 18.95
CA LEU A 337 23.32 -23.08 20.13
C LEU A 337 24.29 -23.24 21.31
N PRO A 338 23.77 -23.26 22.55
CA PRO A 338 24.56 -23.67 23.70
C PRO A 338 25.16 -25.07 23.46
N ARG A 339 26.40 -25.28 23.93
CA ARG A 339 27.02 -26.63 23.95
C ARG A 339 26.45 -27.43 25.09
#